data_77e950d0fefb4303137fc6ba4745dc63
#
_entry.id   77e950d0fefb4303137fc6ba4745dc63
#
_cell.length_a   1.000
_cell.length_b   1.000
_cell.length_c   1.000
_cell.angle_alpha   90.00
_cell.angle_beta   90.00
_cell.angle_gamma   90.00
#
_symmetry.space_group_name_H-M   'P 1'
#
loop_
_entity.id
_entity.type
_entity.pdbx_description
1 polymer ?
#
loop_
_entity_poly.entity_id
_entity_poly.type
_entity_poly.pdbx_seq_one_letter_code
_entity_poly.pdbx_strand_id
1 'polypeptide(L)' 'MDSMGWVHFRLGNFVEALDYLRRAYANRPDPEIAAHLGEVLWVKGEREEANRIWQSTLKDNPANQALLDTIKRFTAGAAR' A
#
# COMPACT_ATOMS: atom_id res chain seq x y z
N MET A 1 14.56 2.09 -1.67
CA MET A 1 14.00 2.39 -2.89
C MET A 1 13.08 1.34 -3.43
N ASP A 2 12.25 1.77 -4.24
CA ASP A 2 11.11 0.99 -4.66
C ASP A 2 11.44 -0.25 -5.45
N SER A 3 12.47 -0.20 -6.28
CA SER A 3 12.74 -1.34 -7.11
C SER A 3 13.12 -2.57 -6.28
N MET A 4 13.81 -2.36 -5.17
CA MET A 4 14.15 -3.47 -4.30
C MET A 4 12.89 -4.06 -3.66
N GLY A 5 12.00 -3.20 -3.20
CA GLY A 5 10.74 -3.65 -2.64
C GLY A 5 9.91 -4.40 -3.67
N TRP A 6 9.91 -3.94 -4.90
CA TRP A 6 9.18 -4.61 -5.96
C TRP A 6 9.74 -5.97 -6.29
N VAL A 7 11.05 -6.11 -6.27
CA VAL A 7 11.65 -7.40 -6.54
C VAL A 7 11.21 -8.42 -5.50
N HIS A 8 11.26 -8.06 -4.22
CA HIS A 8 10.81 -8.95 -3.16
C HIS A 8 9.34 -9.29 -3.31
N PHE A 9 8.53 -8.30 -3.61
CA PHE A 9 7.11 -8.46 -3.79
C PHE A 9 6.82 -9.48 -4.89
N ARG A 10 7.48 -9.34 -6.02
CA ARG A 10 7.23 -10.21 -7.16
C ARG A 10 7.75 -11.62 -6.96
N LEU A 11 8.72 -11.78 -6.09
CA LEU A 11 9.26 -13.09 -5.77
C LEU A 11 8.49 -13.79 -4.66
N GLY A 12 7.43 -13.14 -4.15
CA GLY A 12 6.62 -13.75 -3.13
C GLY A 12 7.10 -13.49 -1.71
N ASN A 13 8.04 -12.59 -1.53
CA ASN A 13 8.55 -12.27 -0.20
C ASN A 13 7.67 -11.21 0.45
N PHE A 14 6.38 -11.52 0.55
CA PHE A 14 5.42 -10.56 1.08
C PHE A 14 5.69 -10.22 2.54
N VAL A 15 6.14 -11.19 3.31
CA VAL A 15 6.37 -10.96 4.73
C VAL A 15 7.45 -9.90 4.93
N GLU A 16 8.54 -10.03 4.19
CA GLU A 16 9.63 -9.08 4.30
C GLU A 16 9.23 -7.70 3.78
N ALA A 17 8.53 -7.66 2.67
CA ALA A 17 8.06 -6.40 2.11
C ALA A 17 7.11 -5.70 3.08
N LEU A 18 6.19 -6.46 3.67
CA LEU A 18 5.26 -5.92 4.64
C LEU A 18 5.97 -5.37 5.86
N ASP A 19 6.93 -6.14 6.37
CA ASP A 19 7.66 -5.71 7.56
C ASP A 19 8.37 -4.38 7.31
N TYR A 20 9.06 -4.28 6.18
CA TYR A 20 9.74 -3.06 5.82
C TYR A 20 8.77 -1.88 5.70
N LEU A 21 7.67 -2.10 5.00
CA LEU A 21 6.71 -1.03 4.77
C LEU A 21 5.97 -0.63 6.04
N ARG A 22 5.66 -1.60 6.91
CA ARG A 22 5.03 -1.29 8.18
C ARG A 22 5.94 -0.45 9.05
N ARG A 23 7.22 -0.76 9.08
CA ARG A 23 8.18 0.03 9.83
C ARG A 23 8.31 1.42 9.27
N ALA A 24 8.40 1.52 7.95
CA ALA A 24 8.52 2.81 7.30
C ALA A 24 7.29 3.67 7.57
N TYR A 25 6.12 3.08 7.50
CA TYR A 25 4.88 3.79 7.73
C TYR A 25 4.76 4.24 9.18
N ALA A 26 5.15 3.38 10.10
CA ALA A 26 5.09 3.71 11.52
C ALA A 26 6.05 4.84 11.87
N ASN A 27 7.21 4.84 11.23
CA ASN A 27 8.19 5.88 11.44
C ASN A 27 7.75 7.22 10.83
N ARG A 28 7.16 7.14 9.65
CA ARG A 28 6.68 8.32 8.94
C ARG A 28 5.46 7.93 8.11
N PRO A 29 4.26 8.31 8.52
CA PRO A 29 3.03 7.95 7.81
C PRO A 29 2.87 8.75 6.52
N ASP A 30 3.74 8.48 5.57
CA ASP A 30 3.78 9.15 4.29
C ASP A 30 2.74 8.52 3.35
N PRO A 31 2.00 9.34 2.57
CA PRO A 31 0.99 8.78 1.66
C PRO A 31 1.55 7.80 0.66
N GLU A 32 2.77 8.01 0.18
CA GLU A 32 3.36 7.09 -0.77
C GLU A 32 3.68 5.75 -0.12
N ILE A 33 4.16 5.79 1.12
CA ILE A 33 4.42 4.56 1.85
C ILE A 33 3.12 3.83 2.10
N ALA A 34 2.07 4.55 2.47
CA ALA A 34 0.77 3.95 2.69
C ALA A 34 0.23 3.32 1.42
N ALA A 35 0.44 3.96 0.28
CA ALA A 35 0.00 3.41 -1.00
C ALA A 35 0.68 2.07 -1.26
N HIS A 36 1.98 2.00 -1.08
CA HIS A 36 2.72 0.75 -1.31
C HIS A 36 2.34 -0.31 -0.30
N LEU A 37 2.21 0.07 0.97
CA LEU A 37 1.83 -0.88 2.01
C LEU A 37 0.47 -1.49 1.70
N GLY A 38 -0.50 -0.65 1.34
CA GLY A 38 -1.81 -1.13 0.98
C GLY A 38 -1.78 -2.03 -0.25
N GLU A 39 -0.94 -1.69 -1.20
CA GLU A 39 -0.80 -2.50 -2.41
C GLU A 39 -0.33 -3.91 -2.08
N VAL A 40 0.68 -4.04 -1.25
CA VAL A 40 1.18 -5.35 -0.86
C VAL A 40 0.13 -6.12 -0.07
N LEU A 41 -0.55 -5.45 0.85
CA LEU A 41 -1.60 -6.09 1.62
C LEU A 41 -2.73 -6.58 0.72
N TRP A 42 -3.11 -5.78 -0.25
CA TRP A 42 -4.17 -6.14 -1.17
C TRP A 42 -3.82 -7.41 -1.96
N VAL A 43 -2.61 -7.44 -2.50
CA VAL A 43 -2.19 -8.60 -3.29
C VAL A 43 -2.06 -9.83 -2.43
N LYS A 44 -1.65 -9.66 -1.19
CA LYS A 44 -1.56 -10.77 -0.25
C LYS A 44 -2.94 -11.33 0.12
N GLY A 45 -3.98 -10.55 -0.07
CA GLY A 45 -5.33 -10.97 0.27
C GLY A 45 -5.92 -10.24 1.47
N GLU A 46 -5.15 -9.35 2.07
CA GLU A 46 -5.58 -8.58 3.24
C GLU A 46 -6.24 -7.28 2.78
N ARG A 47 -7.34 -7.41 2.07
CA ARG A 47 -7.95 -6.25 1.43
C ARG A 47 -8.56 -5.28 2.43
N GLU A 48 -9.11 -5.79 3.52
CA GLU A 48 -9.71 -4.91 4.52
C GLU A 48 -8.66 -4.05 5.19
N GLU A 49 -7.53 -4.64 5.52
CA GLU A 49 -6.46 -3.87 6.13
C GLU A 49 -5.88 -2.86 5.14
N ALA A 50 -5.71 -3.26 3.89
CA ALA A 50 -5.23 -2.35 2.85
C ALA A 50 -6.14 -1.13 2.75
N ASN A 51 -7.44 -1.38 2.68
CA ASN A 51 -8.42 -0.31 2.58
C ASN A 51 -8.39 0.60 3.80
N ARG A 52 -8.25 0.00 4.97
CA ARG A 52 -8.20 0.78 6.21
C ARG A 52 -7.01 1.74 6.21
N ILE A 53 -5.86 1.24 5.78
CA ILE A 53 -4.65 2.07 5.72
C ILE A 53 -4.83 3.19 4.70
N TRP A 54 -5.35 2.84 3.53
CA TRP A 54 -5.56 3.84 2.48
C TRP A 54 -6.54 4.92 2.94
N GLN A 55 -7.66 4.52 3.52
CA GLN A 55 -8.67 5.49 3.95
C GLN A 55 -8.17 6.36 5.09
N SER A 56 -7.47 5.77 6.03
CA SER A 56 -6.91 6.53 7.13
C SER A 56 -5.92 7.58 6.63
N THR A 57 -5.07 7.20 5.70
CA THR A 57 -4.08 8.12 5.15
C THR A 57 -4.75 9.18 4.27
N LEU A 58 -5.75 8.77 3.52
CA LEU A 58 -6.48 9.68 2.64
C LEU A 58 -7.19 10.77 3.43
N LYS A 59 -7.64 10.43 4.62
CA LYS A 59 -8.30 11.39 5.50
C LYS A 59 -7.40 12.59 5.78
N ASP A 60 -6.11 12.32 5.95
CA ASP A 60 -5.13 13.38 6.21
C ASP A 60 -4.56 13.96 4.92
N ASN A 61 -4.70 13.26 3.82
CA ASN A 61 -4.11 13.65 2.54
C ASN A 61 -5.11 13.44 1.41
N PRO A 62 -6.25 14.14 1.44
CA PRO A 62 -7.35 13.83 0.52
C PRO A 62 -7.05 14.11 -0.94
N ALA A 63 -6.04 14.93 -1.23
CA ALA A 63 -5.69 15.27 -2.60
C ALA A 63 -4.41 14.60 -3.07
N ASN A 64 -3.88 13.64 -2.33
CA ASN A 64 -2.64 13.00 -2.72
C ASN A 64 -2.89 12.09 -3.91
N GLN A 65 -2.28 12.44 -5.05
CA GLN A 65 -2.54 11.75 -6.30
C GLN A 65 -2.03 10.31 -6.30
N ALA A 66 -0.85 10.09 -5.74
CA ALA A 66 -0.29 8.74 -5.70
C ALA A 66 -1.20 7.78 -4.95
N LEU A 67 -1.73 8.24 -3.82
CA LEU A 67 -2.64 7.43 -3.02
C LEU A 67 -3.95 7.19 -3.75
N LEU A 68 -4.52 8.24 -4.33
CA LEU A 68 -5.77 8.13 -5.05
C LEU A 68 -5.66 7.19 -6.25
N ASP A 69 -4.56 7.30 -6.99
CA ASP A 69 -4.33 6.44 -8.15
C ASP A 69 -4.20 4.99 -7.75
N THR A 70 -3.50 4.73 -6.65
CA THR A 70 -3.32 3.37 -6.18
C THR A 70 -4.65 2.77 -5.76
N ILE A 71 -5.43 3.49 -4.98
CA ILE A 71 -6.73 3.02 -4.55
C ILE A 71 -7.61 2.72 -5.75
N LYS A 72 -7.66 3.65 -6.68
CA LYS A 72 -8.51 3.50 -7.85
C LYS A 72 -8.10 2.28 -8.67
N ARG A 73 -6.80 2.09 -8.85
CA ARG A 73 -6.31 0.99 -9.66
C ARG A 73 -6.71 -0.36 -9.09
N PHE A 74 -6.57 -0.52 -7.78
CA PHE A 74 -6.87 -1.81 -7.17
C PHE A 74 -8.36 -2.02 -6.95
N THR A 75 -9.07 -1.02 -6.47
CA THR A 75 -10.49 -1.19 -6.19
C THR A 75 -11.31 -1.27 -7.48
N ALA A 76 -10.93 -0.55 -8.51
CA ALA A 76 -11.63 -0.63 -9.78
C ALA A 76 -11.53 -2.03 -10.37
N GLY A 77 -10.34 -2.64 -10.26
CA GLY A 77 -10.17 -4.00 -10.73
C GLY A 77 -10.97 -4.99 -9.92
N ALA A 78 -11.06 -4.76 -8.61
CA ALA A 78 -11.78 -5.67 -7.73
C ALA A 78 -13.29 -5.56 -7.91
N ALA A 79 -13.77 -4.44 -8.42
CA ALA A 79 -15.21 -4.23 -8.59
C ALA A 79 -15.80 -5.06 -9.73
N ARG A 80 -14.97 -5.72 -10.49
CA ARG A 80 -15.48 -6.54 -11.60
C ARG A 80 -15.90 -7.92 -11.15
#